data_238c6477f84b99ee37af04c6122e0c48
#
_entry.id   238c6477f84b99ee37af04c6122e0c48
#
_cell.length_a   1.000
_cell.length_b   1.000
_cell.length_c   1.000
_cell.angle_alpha   90.00
_cell.angle_beta   90.00
_cell.angle_gamma   90.00
#
_symmetry.space_group_name_H-M   'P 1'
#
loop_
_entity.id
_entity.type
_entity.pdbx_description
1 polymer ?
#
loop_
_entity_poly.entity_id
_entity_poly.type
_entity_poly.pdbx_seq_one_letter_code
_entity_poly.pdbx_strand_id
1 'polypeptide(L)'
;MKKLNIFKSLLLCGTMLMAVGCANDYEFNEYYRPTDASAAAGVSVTTGDVKGYGVLAKAEMTVSVPEGSAVQEAGFLYGTQADLDITSDKVSRQIIKGIENGGSTAIALNGLEPGTTYYVQAYAYVAGNLVRGEVKQVTGSNDFERQVTEEIDITDEKVISVNKFAPYGPAVRNIGAPFQIDFLPAIDFTLFNDAFDDFGVPVLEGVANIKVDFTGKEFAALHINAINLGAALVNDYSIGSSYSVYLADAPVTTVEEMQAATLLGSYSFGTQQKLQQETQYDIPLGVTGEKYIVIYSASLYDAQYAQHLSPFAQQTTGKNYGLSIDHIGISELVKVEAPAE
;
A
#
# COMPACT_ATOMS: atom_id res chain seq x y z
N MET A 1 -41.84 -14.62 -16.39
CA MET A 1 -41.24 -15.65 -15.54
C MET A 1 -39.77 -15.86 -15.90
N LYS A 2 -38.88 -14.92 -15.55
CA LYS A 2 -37.41 -14.99 -15.79
C LYS A 2 -36.57 -14.47 -14.58
N LYS A 3 -37.15 -14.41 -13.38
CA LYS A 3 -36.48 -13.90 -12.18
C LYS A 3 -35.97 -14.97 -11.20
N LEU A 4 -36.08 -16.25 -11.53
CA LEU A 4 -35.75 -17.32 -10.59
C LEU A 4 -34.34 -17.92 -10.77
N ASN A 5 -33.65 -17.60 -11.87
CA ASN A 5 -32.35 -18.23 -12.17
C ASN A 5 -31.13 -17.47 -11.63
N ILE A 6 -31.29 -16.18 -11.24
CA ILE A 6 -30.15 -15.37 -10.72
C ILE A 6 -29.83 -15.79 -9.28
N PHE A 7 -30.83 -16.13 -8.48
CA PHE A 7 -30.62 -16.55 -7.08
C PHE A 7 -29.96 -17.93 -6.95
N LYS A 8 -30.21 -18.84 -7.91
CA LYS A 8 -29.56 -20.16 -7.90
C LYS A 8 -28.08 -20.10 -8.29
N SER A 9 -27.71 -19.17 -9.16
CA SER A 9 -26.29 -18.95 -9.55
C SER A 9 -25.48 -18.31 -8.43
N LEU A 10 -26.08 -17.40 -7.64
CA LEU A 10 -25.39 -16.78 -6.50
C LEU A 10 -25.17 -17.77 -5.34
N LEU A 11 -26.10 -18.69 -5.13
CA LEU A 11 -25.97 -19.73 -4.09
C LEU A 11 -24.90 -20.77 -4.47
N LEU A 12 -24.74 -21.06 -5.76
CA LEU A 12 -23.70 -21.99 -6.23
C LEU A 12 -22.30 -21.40 -6.16
N CYS A 13 -22.13 -20.08 -6.40
CA CYS A 13 -20.85 -19.40 -6.18
C CYS A 13 -20.47 -19.29 -4.70
N GLY A 14 -21.45 -19.09 -3.81
CA GLY A 14 -21.19 -19.01 -2.36
C GLY A 14 -20.75 -20.36 -1.77
N THR A 15 -21.27 -21.47 -2.28
CA THR A 15 -20.89 -22.81 -1.81
C THR A 15 -19.56 -23.30 -2.40
N MET A 16 -19.16 -22.83 -3.60
CA MET A 16 -17.83 -23.14 -4.15
C MET A 16 -16.69 -22.40 -3.42
N LEU A 17 -16.95 -21.17 -2.91
CA LEU A 17 -15.94 -20.44 -2.12
C LEU A 17 -15.71 -21.08 -0.74
N MET A 18 -16.70 -21.76 -0.16
CA MET A 18 -16.50 -22.49 1.10
C MET A 18 -15.81 -23.85 0.88
N ALA A 19 -15.98 -24.46 -0.29
CA ALA A 19 -15.31 -25.72 -0.60
C ALA A 19 -13.81 -25.55 -0.91
N VAL A 20 -13.39 -24.37 -1.42
CA VAL A 20 -11.96 -24.06 -1.64
C VAL A 20 -11.22 -23.82 -0.32
N GLY A 21 -11.89 -23.30 0.74
CA GLY A 21 -11.30 -23.17 2.06
C GLY A 21 -11.01 -24.51 2.75
N CYS A 22 -11.86 -25.53 2.54
CA CYS A 22 -11.62 -26.87 3.10
C CYS A 22 -10.60 -27.69 2.28
N ALA A 23 -10.44 -27.41 1.00
CA ALA A 23 -9.45 -28.11 0.17
C ALA A 23 -7.99 -27.71 0.52
N ASN A 24 -7.79 -26.45 0.92
CA ASN A 24 -6.46 -25.97 1.33
C ASN A 24 -5.95 -26.64 2.62
N ASP A 25 -6.84 -26.99 3.55
CA ASP A 25 -6.43 -27.71 4.78
C ASP A 25 -6.01 -29.16 4.50
N TYR A 26 -6.57 -29.76 3.46
CA TYR A 26 -6.24 -31.14 3.08
C TYR A 26 -4.90 -31.20 2.29
N GLU A 27 -4.68 -30.28 1.37
CA GLU A 27 -3.43 -30.13 0.64
C GLU A 27 -2.25 -29.74 1.57
N PHE A 28 -2.53 -28.92 2.60
CA PHE A 28 -1.55 -28.54 3.60
C PHE A 28 -0.98 -29.77 4.33
N ASN A 29 -1.83 -30.68 4.79
CA ASN A 29 -1.40 -31.88 5.50
C ASN A 29 -0.59 -32.88 4.65
N GLU A 30 -0.80 -32.93 3.35
CA GLU A 30 -0.01 -33.77 2.44
C GLU A 30 1.30 -33.10 2.03
N TYR A 31 1.28 -31.80 1.79
CA TYR A 31 2.44 -31.03 1.35
C TYR A 31 3.50 -30.89 2.43
N TYR A 32 3.10 -30.80 3.70
CA TYR A 32 3.99 -30.61 4.84
C TYR A 32 4.31 -31.90 5.61
N ARG A 33 4.08 -33.06 5.04
CA ARG A 33 4.55 -34.31 5.65
C ARG A 33 6.06 -34.39 5.56
N PRO A 34 6.75 -34.65 6.69
CA PRO A 34 8.17 -34.88 6.68
C PRO A 34 8.51 -36.07 5.79
N THR A 35 9.25 -35.85 4.73
CA THR A 35 9.73 -36.92 3.83
C THR A 35 11.07 -37.45 4.29
N ASP A 36 11.88 -36.59 4.90
CA ASP A 36 13.19 -36.91 5.46
C ASP A 36 13.55 -35.87 6.55
N ALA A 37 13.73 -36.31 7.78
CA ALA A 37 14.14 -35.43 8.87
C ALA A 37 15.55 -34.85 8.67
N SER A 38 16.40 -35.52 7.92
CA SER A 38 17.74 -35.04 7.61
C SER A 38 17.74 -33.82 6.66
N ALA A 39 16.68 -33.65 5.89
CA ALA A 39 16.54 -32.53 4.95
C ALA A 39 16.41 -31.16 5.65
N ALA A 40 16.04 -31.14 6.94
CA ALA A 40 16.06 -29.93 7.77
C ALA A 40 17.39 -29.77 8.57
N ALA A 41 18.34 -30.67 8.39
CA ALA A 41 19.63 -30.55 9.07
C ALA A 41 20.38 -29.29 8.60
N GLY A 42 20.82 -28.48 9.56
CA GLY A 42 21.49 -27.20 9.26
C GLY A 42 20.54 -26.03 8.97
N VAL A 43 19.22 -26.26 8.97
CA VAL A 43 18.23 -25.17 8.94
C VAL A 43 18.10 -24.57 10.33
N SER A 44 18.12 -23.25 10.42
CA SER A 44 17.80 -22.55 11.66
C SER A 44 16.77 -21.44 11.43
N VAL A 45 15.89 -21.28 12.39
CA VAL A 45 14.92 -20.19 12.45
C VAL A 45 15.14 -19.43 13.75
N THR A 46 15.29 -18.13 13.65
CA THR A 46 15.44 -17.26 14.80
C THR A 46 14.24 -16.31 14.85
N THR A 47 13.53 -16.29 15.97
CA THR A 47 12.60 -15.21 16.28
C THR A 47 13.44 -14.03 16.76
N GLY A 48 13.51 -12.96 15.96
CA GLY A 48 14.24 -11.74 16.29
C GLY A 48 13.50 -10.88 17.31
N ASP A 49 13.65 -9.58 17.22
CA ASP A 49 12.96 -8.66 18.11
C ASP A 49 11.45 -8.67 17.84
N VAL A 50 10.68 -8.62 18.95
CA VAL A 50 9.22 -8.43 18.91
C VAL A 50 8.90 -7.21 19.75
N LYS A 51 8.45 -6.15 19.08
CA LYS A 51 8.21 -4.84 19.72
C LYS A 51 6.76 -4.41 19.50
N GLY A 52 6.08 -4.06 20.60
CA GLY A 52 4.68 -3.62 20.58
C GLY A 52 4.56 -2.14 20.23
N TYR A 53 3.50 -1.83 19.48
CA TYR A 53 3.07 -0.50 19.08
C TYR A 53 1.56 -0.40 19.23
N GLY A 54 1.09 -0.43 20.46
CA GLY A 54 -0.34 -0.42 20.74
C GLY A 54 -1.00 -1.75 20.42
N VAL A 55 -1.93 -1.72 19.48
CA VAL A 55 -2.65 -2.91 18.97
C VAL A 55 -1.89 -3.62 17.82
N LEU A 56 -0.69 -3.15 17.51
CA LEU A 56 0.23 -3.72 16.52
C LEU A 56 1.52 -4.20 17.21
N ALA A 57 2.21 -5.12 16.57
CA ALA A 57 3.61 -5.42 16.92
C ALA A 57 4.44 -5.62 15.65
N LYS A 58 5.69 -5.18 15.69
CA LYS A 58 6.71 -5.55 14.72
C LYS A 58 7.37 -6.83 15.22
N ALA A 59 7.41 -7.86 14.38
CA ALA A 59 8.11 -9.11 14.67
C ALA A 59 9.16 -9.35 13.59
N GLU A 60 10.37 -9.65 14.01
CA GLU A 60 11.52 -9.91 13.12
C GLU A 60 11.87 -11.40 13.15
N MET A 61 12.31 -11.92 12.00
CA MET A 61 12.82 -13.27 11.92
C MET A 61 14.03 -13.38 10.97
N THR A 62 14.83 -14.39 11.24
CA THR A 62 15.88 -14.82 10.31
C THR A 62 15.76 -16.33 10.08
N VAL A 63 15.78 -16.73 8.83
CA VAL A 63 15.86 -18.13 8.41
C VAL A 63 17.19 -18.35 7.71
N SER A 64 17.93 -19.35 8.16
CA SER A 64 19.15 -19.80 7.49
C SER A 64 18.93 -21.21 6.95
N VAL A 65 19.21 -21.41 5.68
CA VAL A 65 19.10 -22.70 5.01
C VAL A 65 20.43 -23.07 4.36
N PRO A 66 20.81 -24.36 4.37
CA PRO A 66 21.96 -24.84 3.61
C PRO A 66 21.80 -24.62 2.11
N GLU A 67 22.91 -24.54 1.40
CA GLU A 67 22.91 -24.46 -0.04
C GLU A 67 22.13 -25.64 -0.67
N GLY A 68 21.24 -25.33 -1.61
CA GLY A 68 20.38 -26.32 -2.27
C GLY A 68 19.09 -26.67 -1.50
N SER A 69 18.90 -26.14 -0.30
CA SER A 69 17.63 -26.25 0.43
C SER A 69 16.74 -25.03 0.15
N ALA A 70 15.43 -25.25 0.15
CA ALA A 70 14.45 -24.18 -0.03
C ALA A 70 13.40 -24.20 1.08
N VAL A 71 12.99 -23.02 1.51
CA VAL A 71 11.87 -22.83 2.43
C VAL A 71 10.57 -22.99 1.65
N GLN A 72 9.72 -23.93 2.08
CA GLN A 72 8.40 -24.15 1.49
C GLN A 72 7.40 -23.10 1.99
N GLU A 73 7.48 -22.79 3.28
CA GLU A 73 6.69 -21.76 3.94
C GLU A 73 7.49 -21.24 5.15
N ALA A 74 7.38 -19.93 5.42
CA ALA A 74 7.85 -19.34 6.65
C ALA A 74 6.87 -18.28 7.14
N GLY A 75 6.92 -17.98 8.45
CA GLY A 75 6.03 -17.01 9.04
C GLY A 75 6.13 -16.94 10.55
N PHE A 76 5.07 -16.41 11.14
CA PHE A 76 4.91 -16.31 12.58
C PHE A 76 3.66 -17.02 13.06
N LEU A 77 3.79 -17.68 14.18
CA LEU A 77 2.70 -18.14 15.04
C LEU A 77 2.55 -17.17 16.19
N TYR A 78 1.34 -16.77 16.51
CA TYR A 78 1.10 -15.95 17.69
C TYR A 78 -0.26 -16.24 18.31
N GLY A 79 -0.34 -16.06 19.63
CA GLY A 79 -1.55 -16.33 20.41
C GLY A 79 -1.34 -15.98 21.88
N THR A 80 -2.38 -16.13 22.68
CA THR A 80 -2.37 -15.80 24.11
C THR A 80 -1.84 -16.92 25.02
N GLN A 81 -1.46 -18.06 24.44
CA GLN A 81 -0.87 -19.20 25.15
C GLN A 81 0.56 -19.41 24.68
N ALA A 82 1.44 -19.82 25.60
CA ALA A 82 2.86 -20.04 25.29
C ALA A 82 3.09 -21.25 24.38
N ASP A 83 2.19 -22.22 24.39
CA ASP A 83 2.22 -23.35 23.46
C ASP A 83 1.52 -22.93 22.16
N LEU A 84 2.34 -22.66 21.16
CA LEU A 84 1.90 -22.21 19.84
C LEU A 84 1.77 -23.42 18.89
N ASP A 85 0.78 -24.27 19.15
CA ASP A 85 0.46 -25.38 18.24
C ASP A 85 -0.11 -24.81 16.91
N ILE A 86 0.62 -25.05 15.83
CA ILE A 86 0.25 -24.57 14.49
C ILE A 86 -1.11 -25.11 14.00
N THR A 87 -1.59 -26.18 14.59
CA THR A 87 -2.88 -26.81 14.27
C THR A 87 -4.03 -26.29 15.13
N SER A 88 -3.76 -25.45 16.12
CA SER A 88 -4.75 -24.91 17.04
C SER A 88 -5.49 -23.73 16.42
N ASP A 89 -6.80 -23.69 16.57
CA ASP A 89 -7.66 -22.56 16.23
C ASP A 89 -7.44 -21.30 17.10
N LYS A 90 -6.70 -21.45 18.21
CA LYS A 90 -6.31 -20.35 19.12
C LYS A 90 -4.99 -19.71 18.76
N VAL A 91 -4.32 -20.23 17.75
CA VAL A 91 -3.03 -19.73 17.26
C VAL A 91 -3.22 -19.11 15.90
N SER A 92 -2.94 -17.83 15.80
CA SER A 92 -2.92 -17.13 14.52
C SER A 92 -1.62 -17.43 13.79
N ARG A 93 -1.73 -17.62 12.48
CA ARG A 93 -0.60 -17.87 11.57
C ARG A 93 -0.53 -16.77 10.54
N GLN A 94 0.63 -16.14 10.43
CA GLN A 94 0.90 -15.16 9.40
C GLN A 94 2.07 -15.60 8.53
N ILE A 95 1.79 -15.91 7.28
CA ILE A 95 2.77 -16.40 6.30
C ILE A 95 3.49 -15.21 5.66
N ILE A 96 4.78 -15.39 5.42
CA ILE A 96 5.68 -14.43 4.76
C ILE A 96 6.04 -14.97 3.39
N LYS A 97 6.12 -14.07 2.41
CA LYS A 97 6.61 -14.36 1.06
C LYS A 97 8.00 -13.77 0.85
N GLY A 98 8.75 -14.30 -0.10
CA GLY A 98 10.05 -13.74 -0.49
C GLY A 98 11.22 -14.20 0.39
N ILE A 99 11.05 -15.30 1.14
CA ILE A 99 12.09 -15.88 2.02
C ILE A 99 12.45 -17.32 1.64
N GLU A 100 12.16 -17.71 0.41
CA GLU A 100 12.31 -19.08 -0.11
C GLU A 100 13.76 -19.59 -0.05
N ASN A 101 14.74 -18.69 -0.13
CA ASN A 101 16.16 -19.00 -0.05
C ASN A 101 16.76 -18.62 1.32
N GLY A 102 15.94 -18.43 2.34
CA GLY A 102 16.37 -17.89 3.62
C GLY A 102 16.53 -16.37 3.59
N GLY A 103 16.97 -15.81 4.71
CA GLY A 103 17.15 -14.35 4.88
C GLY A 103 16.49 -13.81 6.15
N SER A 104 16.50 -12.51 6.27
CA SER A 104 15.86 -11.78 7.39
C SER A 104 14.71 -10.93 6.89
N THR A 105 13.65 -10.87 7.67
CA THR A 105 12.46 -10.06 7.36
C THR A 105 11.75 -9.62 8.63
N ALA A 106 10.87 -8.65 8.49
CA ALA A 106 9.99 -8.18 9.55
C ALA A 106 8.55 -8.06 9.05
N ILE A 107 7.59 -8.32 9.94
CA ILE A 107 6.17 -8.14 9.63
C ILE A 107 5.45 -7.38 10.74
N ALA A 108 4.27 -6.85 10.39
CA ALA A 108 3.30 -6.35 11.35
C ALA A 108 2.37 -7.47 11.81
N LEU A 109 2.30 -7.70 13.10
CA LEU A 109 1.25 -8.48 13.72
C LEU A 109 0.13 -7.51 14.12
N ASN A 110 -1.09 -7.82 13.72
CA ASN A 110 -2.25 -6.96 13.92
C ASN A 110 -3.23 -7.57 14.94
N GLY A 111 -4.09 -6.74 15.53
CA GLY A 111 -5.20 -7.18 16.36
C GLY A 111 -4.80 -7.62 17.77
N LEU A 112 -3.73 -7.06 18.31
CA LEU A 112 -3.39 -7.25 19.71
C LEU A 112 -4.40 -6.50 20.60
N GLU A 113 -4.98 -7.21 21.56
CA GLU A 113 -5.89 -6.60 22.54
C GLU A 113 -5.09 -5.90 23.64
N PRO A 114 -5.45 -4.64 23.99
CA PRO A 114 -4.80 -3.91 25.07
C PRO A 114 -4.81 -4.67 26.39
N GLY A 115 -3.66 -4.69 27.07
CA GLY A 115 -3.47 -5.41 28.34
C GLY A 115 -3.28 -6.92 28.20
N THR A 116 -3.40 -7.47 26.99
CA THR A 116 -3.26 -8.90 26.73
C THR A 116 -1.84 -9.21 26.26
N THR A 117 -1.21 -10.21 26.89
CA THR A 117 0.10 -10.69 26.47
C THR A 117 -0.04 -11.78 25.42
N TYR A 118 0.69 -11.61 24.33
CA TYR A 118 0.81 -12.56 23.24
C TYR A 118 2.19 -13.19 23.23
N TYR A 119 2.22 -14.45 22.85
CA TYR A 119 3.43 -15.20 22.55
C TYR A 119 3.59 -15.23 21.05
N VAL A 120 4.81 -15.04 20.56
CA VAL A 120 5.16 -14.92 19.13
C VAL A 120 6.33 -15.82 18.84
N GLN A 121 6.24 -16.61 17.79
CA GLN A 121 7.28 -17.57 17.40
C GLN A 121 7.43 -17.60 15.88
N ALA A 122 8.63 -17.37 15.39
CA ALA A 122 8.96 -17.59 13.99
C ALA A 122 9.01 -19.10 13.67
N TYR A 123 8.62 -19.47 12.47
CA TYR A 123 8.70 -20.84 11.99
C TYR A 123 9.05 -20.89 10.51
N ALA A 124 9.55 -22.04 10.07
CA ALA A 124 9.69 -22.37 8.64
C ALA A 124 9.45 -23.86 8.43
N TYR A 125 8.89 -24.18 7.26
CA TYR A 125 8.83 -25.53 6.73
C TYR A 125 9.93 -25.73 5.68
N VAL A 126 10.74 -26.75 5.86
CA VAL A 126 11.77 -27.17 4.93
C VAL A 126 11.68 -28.67 4.73
N ALA A 127 11.43 -29.11 3.49
CA ALA A 127 11.18 -30.51 3.14
C ALA A 127 10.13 -31.19 4.05
N GLY A 128 9.05 -30.47 4.35
CA GLY A 128 7.97 -30.92 5.23
C GLY A 128 8.28 -30.91 6.73
N ASN A 129 9.50 -30.54 7.12
CA ASN A 129 9.89 -30.45 8.53
C ASN A 129 9.63 -29.03 9.06
N LEU A 130 8.94 -28.95 10.19
CA LEU A 130 8.69 -27.69 10.91
C LEU A 130 9.89 -27.36 11.80
N VAL A 131 10.56 -26.25 11.48
CA VAL A 131 11.63 -25.67 12.29
C VAL A 131 11.09 -24.40 12.96
N ARG A 132 11.36 -24.23 14.24
CA ARG A 132 10.82 -23.12 15.03
C ARG A 132 11.94 -22.33 15.70
N GLY A 133 11.74 -21.01 15.80
CA GLY A 133 12.57 -20.12 16.61
C GLY A 133 12.17 -20.14 18.08
N GLU A 134 12.77 -19.25 18.85
CA GLU A 134 12.39 -19.02 20.24
C GLU A 134 11.02 -18.33 20.34
N VAL A 135 10.31 -18.58 21.43
CA VAL A 135 9.07 -17.85 21.75
C VAL A 135 9.44 -16.52 22.40
N LYS A 136 8.92 -15.44 21.85
CA LYS A 136 8.99 -14.09 22.42
C LYS A 136 7.61 -13.65 22.92
N GLN A 137 7.58 -12.58 23.71
CA GLN A 137 6.33 -12.04 24.25
C GLN A 137 6.16 -10.57 23.84
N VAL A 138 4.92 -10.17 23.66
CA VAL A 138 4.52 -8.79 23.47
C VAL A 138 3.16 -8.56 24.11
N THR A 139 2.96 -7.39 24.72
CA THR A 139 1.69 -7.02 25.31
C THR A 139 1.06 -5.90 24.49
N GLY A 140 -0.21 -6.07 24.11
CA GLY A 140 -0.98 -5.02 23.48
C GLY A 140 -1.22 -3.84 24.42
N SER A 141 -1.32 -2.65 23.90
CA SER A 141 -1.58 -1.44 24.70
C SER A 141 -2.45 -0.44 23.94
N ASN A 142 -2.89 0.62 24.64
CA ASN A 142 -3.60 1.77 24.05
C ASN A 142 -2.71 3.03 24.02
N ASP A 143 -1.44 2.89 24.29
CA ASP A 143 -0.51 4.02 24.47
C ASP A 143 0.20 4.42 23.18
N PHE A 144 -0.31 4.00 22.03
CA PHE A 144 0.17 4.46 20.73
C PHE A 144 -1.01 4.96 19.90
N GLU A 145 -0.79 6.05 19.21
CA GLU A 145 -1.69 6.58 18.20
C GLU A 145 -0.93 7.01 16.95
N ARG A 146 -1.60 7.04 15.81
CA ARG A 146 -1.01 7.52 14.57
C ARG A 146 -1.10 9.03 14.54
N GLN A 147 0.04 9.68 14.40
CA GLN A 147 0.15 11.14 14.28
C GLN A 147 1.00 11.50 13.08
N VAL A 148 0.64 12.58 12.38
CA VAL A 148 1.52 13.19 11.37
C VAL A 148 2.69 13.83 12.11
N THR A 149 3.88 13.30 11.85
CA THR A 149 5.13 13.72 12.52
C THR A 149 5.99 14.60 11.63
N GLU A 150 5.73 14.57 10.33
CA GLU A 150 6.50 15.32 9.34
C GLU A 150 5.59 15.80 8.21
N GLU A 151 5.60 17.11 7.98
CA GLU A 151 4.99 17.72 6.82
C GLU A 151 6.05 17.84 5.72
N ILE A 152 5.73 17.38 4.52
CA ILE A 152 6.67 17.43 3.41
C ILE A 152 6.52 18.79 2.71
N ASP A 153 7.59 19.56 2.66
CA ASP A 153 7.62 20.80 1.89
C ASP A 153 7.69 20.49 0.39
N ILE A 154 6.53 20.47 -0.23
CA ILE A 154 6.38 20.21 -1.67
C ILE A 154 6.84 21.39 -2.54
N THR A 155 7.38 22.46 -1.94
CA THR A 155 7.92 23.62 -2.63
C THR A 155 9.43 23.57 -2.79
N ASP A 156 10.09 22.72 -2.01
CA ASP A 156 11.55 22.56 -2.06
C ASP A 156 11.95 21.70 -3.27
N GLU A 157 12.64 22.30 -4.23
CA GLU A 157 13.17 21.63 -5.42
C GLU A 157 14.14 20.47 -5.10
N LYS A 158 14.69 20.43 -3.89
CA LYS A 158 15.53 19.31 -3.46
C LYS A 158 14.72 18.11 -2.98
N VAL A 159 13.48 18.36 -2.56
CA VAL A 159 12.55 17.36 -2.06
C VAL A 159 11.69 16.82 -3.19
N ILE A 160 11.23 17.68 -4.10
CA ILE A 160 10.32 17.31 -5.16
C ILE A 160 10.89 17.55 -6.55
N SER A 161 10.70 16.60 -7.43
CA SER A 161 10.90 16.75 -8.88
C SER A 161 9.70 16.23 -9.63
N VAL A 162 9.43 16.81 -10.81
CA VAL A 162 8.34 16.40 -11.67
C VAL A 162 8.89 15.94 -13.02
N ASN A 163 8.38 14.82 -13.52
CA ASN A 163 8.71 14.31 -14.84
C ASN A 163 7.44 14.12 -15.64
N LYS A 164 7.49 14.55 -16.87
CA LYS A 164 6.39 14.46 -17.84
C LYS A 164 6.69 13.31 -18.79
N PHE A 165 5.80 12.34 -18.87
CA PHE A 165 5.88 11.23 -19.83
C PHE A 165 5.27 11.60 -21.18
N ALA A 166 4.42 12.62 -21.18
CA ALA A 166 3.80 13.23 -22.36
C ALA A 166 4.08 14.75 -22.35
N PRO A 167 3.70 15.51 -23.40
CA PRO A 167 3.85 16.97 -23.43
C PRO A 167 3.23 17.69 -22.23
N TYR A 168 2.23 17.06 -21.61
CA TYR A 168 1.57 17.52 -20.40
C TYR A 168 1.94 16.64 -19.22
N GLY A 169 1.98 17.20 -18.04
CA GLY A 169 2.30 16.47 -16.82
C GLY A 169 2.24 17.37 -15.61
N PRO A 170 2.66 16.83 -14.44
CA PRO A 170 2.57 17.56 -13.21
C PRO A 170 3.44 18.81 -13.23
N ALA A 171 3.00 19.81 -12.48
CA ALA A 171 3.75 21.02 -12.19
C ALA A 171 3.51 21.40 -10.73
N VAL A 172 4.52 22.00 -10.10
CA VAL A 172 4.34 22.64 -8.79
C VAL A 172 3.80 24.04 -9.03
N ARG A 173 2.66 24.35 -8.43
CA ARG A 173 1.97 25.65 -8.57
C ARG A 173 1.49 26.15 -7.23
N ASN A 174 1.27 27.49 -7.20
CA ASN A 174 0.50 28.13 -6.16
C ASN A 174 -0.91 28.42 -6.69
N ILE A 175 -1.93 27.73 -6.17
CA ILE A 175 -3.33 27.99 -6.44
C ILE A 175 -4.03 28.33 -5.12
N GLY A 176 -3.77 29.52 -4.63
CA GLY A 176 -4.50 30.11 -3.49
C GLY A 176 -4.13 29.62 -2.09
N ALA A 177 -3.20 28.68 -1.95
CA ALA A 177 -2.55 28.32 -0.70
C ALA A 177 -1.16 27.80 -0.99
N PRO A 178 -0.22 27.78 -0.01
CA PRO A 178 1.15 28.10 -0.36
C PRO A 178 1.76 27.28 -1.48
N PHE A 179 1.44 26.06 -1.74
CA PHE A 179 2.01 25.34 -2.91
C PHE A 179 1.27 24.03 -3.14
N GLN A 180 1.01 23.72 -4.38
CA GLN A 180 0.27 22.54 -4.79
C GLN A 180 0.99 21.84 -5.93
N ILE A 181 0.93 20.53 -5.96
CA ILE A 181 1.31 19.74 -7.13
C ILE A 181 0.06 19.56 -7.96
N ASP A 182 0.04 20.19 -9.14
CA ASP A 182 -1.07 20.07 -10.06
C ASP A 182 -0.74 19.11 -11.19
N PHE A 183 -1.66 18.24 -11.48
CA PHE A 183 -1.67 17.39 -12.65
C PHE A 183 -2.63 17.99 -13.70
N LEU A 184 -2.45 19.27 -13.96
CA LEU A 184 -3.17 19.96 -15.05
C LEU A 184 -2.31 20.06 -16.29
N PRO A 185 -2.91 20.05 -17.48
CA PRO A 185 -2.20 20.54 -18.66
C PRO A 185 -1.81 22.00 -18.44
N ALA A 186 -0.58 22.35 -18.73
CA ALA A 186 -0.24 23.76 -18.91
C ALA A 186 -1.13 24.28 -20.04
N ILE A 187 -2.04 25.19 -19.73
CA ILE A 187 -2.98 25.75 -20.71
C ILE A 187 -2.18 26.71 -21.58
N ASP A 188 -1.50 26.18 -22.57
CA ASP A 188 -1.09 26.92 -23.75
C ASP A 188 -1.98 26.46 -24.90
N PHE A 189 -2.91 27.31 -25.28
CA PHE A 189 -3.91 27.01 -26.29
C PHE A 189 -3.31 26.69 -27.68
N THR A 190 -2.03 26.97 -27.90
CA THR A 190 -1.34 26.71 -29.14
C THR A 190 -0.78 25.30 -29.28
N LEU A 191 -0.67 24.56 -28.18
CA LEU A 191 -0.11 23.18 -28.12
C LEU A 191 -1.16 22.08 -28.20
N PHE A 192 -2.43 22.42 -28.27
CA PHE A 192 -3.54 21.46 -28.23
C PHE A 192 -3.63 20.52 -29.43
N ASN A 193 -3.01 20.83 -30.54
CA ASN A 193 -3.22 20.08 -31.77
C ASN A 193 -2.37 18.81 -31.87
N ASP A 194 -1.31 18.68 -31.12
CA ASP A 194 -0.33 17.58 -31.25
C ASP A 194 -0.32 16.57 -30.11
N ALA A 195 -1.11 16.77 -29.04
CA ALA A 195 -1.10 15.95 -27.83
C ALA A 195 -2.46 15.31 -27.53
N PHE A 196 -3.22 15.02 -28.54
CA PHE A 196 -4.48 14.31 -28.40
C PHE A 196 -4.31 12.88 -28.92
N ASP A 197 -4.97 11.91 -28.24
CA ASP A 197 -5.12 10.59 -28.81
C ASP A 197 -5.93 10.61 -30.11
N ASP A 198 -6.10 9.47 -30.76
CA ASP A 198 -6.85 9.32 -32.01
C ASP A 198 -8.32 9.81 -31.92
N PHE A 199 -8.82 10.06 -30.71
CA PHE A 199 -10.16 10.56 -30.40
C PHE A 199 -10.16 12.06 -30.05
N GLY A 200 -9.01 12.73 -30.05
CA GLY A 200 -8.88 14.14 -29.72
C GLY A 200 -8.94 14.40 -28.18
N VAL A 201 -8.56 13.42 -27.37
CA VAL A 201 -8.49 13.54 -25.92
C VAL A 201 -7.04 13.80 -25.50
N PRO A 202 -6.76 14.87 -24.71
CA PRO A 202 -5.40 15.10 -24.23
C PRO A 202 -5.00 13.99 -23.27
N VAL A 203 -3.81 13.45 -23.48
CA VAL A 203 -3.20 12.47 -22.58
C VAL A 203 -2.34 13.23 -21.58
N LEU A 204 -2.73 13.16 -20.30
CA LEU A 204 -1.95 13.68 -19.21
C LEU A 204 -1.21 12.51 -18.55
N GLU A 205 0.08 12.50 -18.71
CA GLU A 205 0.93 11.51 -18.07
C GLU A 205 2.14 12.16 -17.42
N GLY A 206 2.44 11.75 -16.23
CA GLY A 206 3.62 12.19 -15.53
C GLY A 206 3.62 11.76 -14.06
N VAL A 207 4.76 11.99 -13.44
CA VAL A 207 4.99 11.67 -12.04
C VAL A 207 5.57 12.87 -11.29
N ALA A 208 5.16 12.99 -10.03
CA ALA A 208 5.87 13.76 -9.04
C ALA A 208 6.70 12.80 -8.18
N ASN A 209 7.99 13.04 -8.06
CA ASN A 209 8.91 12.30 -7.20
C ASN A 209 9.19 13.15 -5.97
N ILE A 210 8.93 12.59 -4.81
CA ILE A 210 9.09 13.26 -3.52
C ILE A 210 10.10 12.46 -2.71
N LYS A 211 11.22 13.10 -2.38
CA LYS A 211 12.28 12.49 -1.62
C LYS A 211 11.93 12.50 -0.14
N VAL A 212 11.99 11.34 0.50
CA VAL A 212 11.69 11.15 1.92
C VAL A 212 12.75 10.26 2.56
N ASP A 213 13.17 10.60 3.77
CA ASP A 213 14.04 9.75 4.58
C ASP A 213 13.22 8.93 5.58
N PHE A 214 13.23 7.61 5.41
CA PHE A 214 12.56 6.66 6.30
C PHE A 214 13.49 6.07 7.36
N THR A 215 14.68 6.63 7.56
CA THR A 215 15.62 6.17 8.60
C THR A 215 14.95 6.22 9.98
N GLY A 216 14.89 5.08 10.64
CA GLY A 216 14.32 4.96 12.00
C GLY A 216 12.80 5.04 12.08
N LYS A 217 12.09 5.21 10.96
CA LYS A 217 10.63 5.25 10.91
C LYS A 217 10.07 3.84 10.85
N GLU A 218 9.27 3.47 11.86
CA GLU A 218 8.57 2.20 11.92
C GLU A 218 7.07 2.46 11.84
N PHE A 219 6.31 1.62 11.09
CA PHE A 219 4.87 1.83 10.84
C PHE A 219 4.52 3.21 10.26
N ALA A 220 5.43 3.74 9.44
CA ALA A 220 5.16 4.99 8.74
C ALA A 220 4.01 4.84 7.75
N ALA A 221 3.24 5.88 7.58
CA ALA A 221 2.26 6.00 6.51
C ALA A 221 2.32 7.39 5.89
N LEU A 222 2.06 7.43 4.59
CA LEU A 222 1.94 8.64 3.82
C LEU A 222 0.49 9.11 3.87
N HIS A 223 0.28 10.38 4.22
CA HIS A 223 -1.00 11.07 4.12
C HIS A 223 -0.95 12.00 2.92
N ILE A 224 -1.95 11.90 2.05
CA ILE A 224 -2.09 12.74 0.86
C ILE A 224 -3.46 13.37 0.88
N ASN A 225 -3.50 14.70 0.88
CA ASN A 225 -4.71 15.46 0.69
C ASN A 225 -4.84 15.86 -0.77
N ALA A 226 -5.83 15.30 -1.46
CA ALA A 226 -6.07 15.52 -2.87
C ALA A 226 -7.35 16.34 -3.10
N ILE A 227 -7.30 17.24 -4.09
CA ILE A 227 -8.42 18.11 -4.48
C ILE A 227 -8.84 17.75 -5.90
N ASN A 228 -10.12 17.49 -6.09
CA ASN A 228 -10.74 17.38 -7.40
C ASN A 228 -10.93 18.77 -8.00
N LEU A 229 -10.07 19.15 -8.93
CA LEU A 229 -10.10 20.49 -9.52
C LEU A 229 -11.34 20.71 -10.39
N GLY A 230 -11.94 19.67 -10.96
CA GLY A 230 -13.21 19.78 -11.66
C GLY A 230 -14.33 20.26 -10.73
N ALA A 231 -14.42 19.67 -9.54
CA ALA A 231 -15.36 20.11 -8.53
C ALA A 231 -15.04 21.53 -8.01
N ALA A 232 -13.74 21.86 -7.83
CA ALA A 232 -13.30 23.14 -7.31
C ALA A 232 -13.52 24.31 -8.30
N LEU A 233 -13.21 24.08 -9.57
CA LEU A 233 -13.17 25.17 -10.58
C LEU A 233 -14.50 25.38 -11.28
N VAL A 234 -15.26 24.32 -11.52
CA VAL A 234 -16.49 24.38 -12.34
C VAL A 234 -17.71 23.75 -11.65
N ASN A 235 -17.55 23.35 -10.39
CA ASN A 235 -18.59 22.67 -9.61
C ASN A 235 -19.16 21.43 -10.32
N ASP A 236 -18.33 20.73 -11.07
CA ASP A 236 -18.69 19.51 -11.80
C ASP A 236 -18.02 18.29 -11.16
N TYR A 237 -18.78 17.54 -10.38
CA TYR A 237 -18.30 16.32 -9.71
C TYR A 237 -18.35 15.08 -10.60
N SER A 238 -18.84 15.18 -11.83
CA SER A 238 -18.88 14.07 -12.78
C SER A 238 -17.52 13.76 -13.38
N ILE A 239 -16.57 14.68 -13.24
CA ILE A 239 -15.24 14.57 -13.77
C ILE A 239 -14.36 13.86 -12.77
N GLY A 240 -13.99 12.63 -13.08
CA GLY A 240 -13.15 11.82 -12.23
C GLY A 240 -11.68 12.27 -12.31
N SER A 241 -11.06 12.38 -11.15
CA SER A 241 -9.61 12.48 -10.98
C SER A 241 -9.11 11.25 -10.25
N SER A 242 -7.97 10.73 -10.63
CA SER A 242 -7.36 9.59 -9.97
C SER A 242 -5.84 9.72 -9.91
N TYR A 243 -5.24 9.06 -8.94
CA TYR A 243 -3.79 8.97 -8.83
C TYR A 243 -3.39 7.64 -8.21
N SER A 244 -2.15 7.26 -8.44
CA SER A 244 -1.51 6.11 -7.82
C SER A 244 -0.23 6.55 -7.12
N VAL A 245 0.08 5.90 -6.03
CA VAL A 245 1.24 6.19 -5.18
C VAL A 245 2.16 4.99 -5.16
N TYR A 246 3.42 5.22 -5.47
CA TYR A 246 4.44 4.17 -5.48
C TYR A 246 5.59 4.57 -4.56
N LEU A 247 6.38 3.57 -4.18
CA LEU A 247 7.64 3.71 -3.47
C LEU A 247 8.77 3.22 -4.38
N ALA A 248 9.81 4.05 -4.57
CA ALA A 248 10.96 3.75 -5.41
C ALA A 248 12.27 4.06 -4.70
N ASP A 249 13.36 3.42 -5.13
CA ASP A 249 14.72 3.66 -4.62
C ASP A 249 15.41 4.87 -5.29
N ALA A 250 14.89 5.30 -6.42
CA ALA A 250 15.40 6.42 -7.21
C ALA A 250 14.23 7.20 -7.82
N PRO A 251 14.45 8.46 -8.26
CA PRO A 251 13.44 9.22 -8.96
C PRO A 251 13.01 8.50 -10.24
N VAL A 252 11.70 8.36 -10.42
CA VAL A 252 11.11 7.75 -11.61
C VAL A 252 11.06 8.78 -12.73
N THR A 253 11.55 8.40 -13.91
CA THR A 253 11.60 9.26 -15.09
C THR A 253 10.91 8.66 -16.31
N THR A 254 10.61 7.36 -16.26
CA THR A 254 9.92 6.64 -17.34
C THR A 254 8.76 5.81 -16.79
N VAL A 255 7.88 5.39 -17.70
CA VAL A 255 6.73 4.52 -17.38
C VAL A 255 7.22 3.14 -16.89
N GLU A 256 8.27 2.63 -17.51
CA GLU A 256 8.86 1.33 -17.16
C GLU A 256 9.43 1.35 -15.72
N GLU A 257 10.13 2.42 -15.34
CA GLU A 257 10.62 2.60 -13.98
C GLU A 257 9.47 2.70 -12.97
N MET A 258 8.39 3.39 -13.32
CA MET A 258 7.20 3.49 -12.48
C MET A 258 6.54 2.12 -12.29
N GLN A 259 6.43 1.34 -13.36
CA GLN A 259 5.85 -0.01 -13.28
C GLN A 259 6.69 -0.98 -12.46
N ALA A 260 8.00 -0.75 -12.37
CA ALA A 260 8.92 -1.53 -11.53
C ALA A 260 8.90 -1.11 -10.05
N ALA A 261 8.39 0.08 -9.73
CA ALA A 261 8.29 0.57 -8.37
C ALA A 261 7.18 -0.16 -7.57
N THR A 262 7.28 -0.12 -6.24
CA THR A 262 6.30 -0.76 -5.36
C THR A 262 5.03 0.08 -5.27
N LEU A 263 3.90 -0.41 -5.77
CA LEU A 263 2.60 0.24 -5.63
C LEU A 263 2.18 0.22 -4.15
N LEU A 264 1.96 1.39 -3.57
CA LEU A 264 1.40 1.56 -2.23
C LEU A 264 -0.14 1.58 -2.27
N GLY A 265 -0.72 2.18 -3.30
CA GLY A 265 -2.15 2.23 -3.50
C GLY A 265 -2.58 3.24 -4.56
N SER A 266 -3.90 3.34 -4.76
CA SER A 266 -4.50 4.26 -5.71
C SER A 266 -5.78 4.85 -5.12
N TYR A 267 -6.13 6.06 -5.55
CA TYR A 267 -7.38 6.70 -5.21
C TYR A 267 -8.04 7.29 -6.45
N SER A 268 -9.37 7.26 -6.49
CA SER A 268 -10.17 7.91 -7.52
C SER A 268 -11.36 8.63 -6.89
N PHE A 269 -11.56 9.88 -7.25
CA PHE A 269 -12.78 10.59 -6.90
C PHE A 269 -14.01 10.00 -7.62
N GLY A 270 -13.81 9.49 -8.83
CA GLY A 270 -14.89 8.95 -9.64
C GLY A 270 -16.02 9.96 -9.84
N THR A 271 -17.25 9.48 -9.68
CA THR A 271 -18.47 10.32 -9.71
C THR A 271 -18.89 10.80 -8.33
N GLN A 272 -18.05 10.69 -7.33
CA GLN A 272 -18.38 11.10 -5.97
C GLN A 272 -18.44 12.62 -5.85
N GLN A 273 -19.45 13.12 -5.15
CA GLN A 273 -19.58 14.54 -4.83
C GLN A 273 -18.61 14.92 -3.70
N LYS A 274 -17.31 14.82 -3.97
CA LYS A 274 -16.24 15.19 -3.04
C LYS A 274 -15.32 16.19 -3.71
N LEU A 275 -15.11 17.30 -3.03
CA LEU A 275 -14.13 18.30 -3.44
C LEU A 275 -12.72 17.87 -3.07
N GLN A 276 -12.56 17.31 -1.89
CA GLN A 276 -11.27 17.05 -1.25
C GLN A 276 -11.31 15.72 -0.51
N GLN A 277 -10.22 15.00 -0.51
CA GLN A 277 -10.07 13.75 0.20
C GLN A 277 -8.64 13.56 0.71
N GLU A 278 -8.54 13.29 1.99
CA GLU A 278 -7.32 12.76 2.57
C GLU A 278 -7.31 11.23 2.48
N THR A 279 -6.18 10.68 2.05
CA THR A 279 -5.94 9.24 1.93
C THR A 279 -4.66 8.86 2.66
N GLN A 280 -4.63 7.65 3.20
CA GLN A 280 -3.47 7.09 3.88
C GLN A 280 -2.93 5.90 3.09
N TYR A 281 -1.60 5.83 2.96
CA TYR A 281 -0.89 4.71 2.34
C TYR A 281 0.20 4.22 3.30
N ASP A 282 0.08 3.00 3.77
CA ASP A 282 1.07 2.42 4.69
C ASP A 282 2.38 2.12 3.95
N ILE A 283 3.49 2.48 4.57
CA ILE A 283 4.83 2.18 4.07
C ILE A 283 5.17 0.74 4.50
N PRO A 284 5.67 -0.12 3.60
CA PRO A 284 6.07 -1.47 3.94
C PRO A 284 7.08 -1.50 5.09
N LEU A 285 6.94 -2.44 6.01
CA LEU A 285 7.90 -2.62 7.09
C LEU A 285 9.30 -2.95 6.55
N GLY A 286 10.31 -2.43 7.25
CA GLY A 286 11.71 -2.62 6.85
C GLY A 286 12.22 -1.62 5.82
N VAL A 287 11.36 -0.75 5.27
CA VAL A 287 11.79 0.38 4.46
C VAL A 287 12.57 1.35 5.35
N THR A 288 13.77 1.71 4.94
CA THR A 288 14.66 2.63 5.65
C THR A 288 15.51 3.43 4.66
N GLY A 289 16.10 4.53 5.14
CA GLY A 289 16.93 5.41 4.33
C GLY A 289 16.13 6.26 3.35
N GLU A 290 16.85 6.95 2.47
CA GLU A 290 16.24 7.77 1.43
C GLU A 290 15.48 6.94 0.43
N LYS A 291 14.23 7.32 0.16
CA LYS A 291 13.34 6.75 -0.83
C LYS A 291 12.59 7.86 -1.56
N TYR A 292 11.89 7.47 -2.60
CA TYR A 292 11.04 8.38 -3.37
C TYR A 292 9.60 7.90 -3.32
N ILE A 293 8.73 8.77 -2.84
CA ILE A 293 7.29 8.63 -3.03
C ILE A 293 7.00 9.16 -4.43
N VAL A 294 6.42 8.31 -5.25
CA VAL A 294 6.11 8.64 -6.65
C VAL A 294 4.60 8.72 -6.79
N ILE A 295 4.10 9.92 -7.09
CA ILE A 295 2.68 10.14 -7.35
C ILE A 295 2.50 10.21 -8.85
N TYR A 296 1.72 9.27 -9.38
CA TYR A 296 1.35 9.20 -10.78
C TYR A 296 -0.12 9.55 -10.95
N SER A 297 -0.42 10.44 -11.87
CA SER A 297 -1.77 10.69 -12.30
C SER A 297 -1.84 10.56 -13.82
N ALA A 298 -2.62 9.58 -14.29
CA ALA A 298 -3.12 9.58 -15.66
C ALA A 298 -4.47 10.26 -15.63
N SER A 299 -4.66 11.26 -16.45
CA SER A 299 -5.97 11.85 -16.61
C SER A 299 -6.89 10.83 -17.29
N LEU A 300 -7.80 10.27 -16.52
CA LEU A 300 -8.90 9.50 -17.07
C LEU A 300 -9.94 10.48 -17.62
N TYR A 301 -9.66 11.01 -18.80
CA TYR A 301 -10.68 11.65 -19.58
C TYR A 301 -11.49 10.56 -20.29
N ASP A 302 -12.68 10.28 -19.80
CA ASP A 302 -13.65 9.49 -20.54
C ASP A 302 -14.34 10.41 -21.56
N ALA A 303 -14.13 10.14 -22.84
CA ALA A 303 -14.79 10.87 -23.93
C ALA A 303 -16.33 10.86 -23.80
N GLN A 304 -16.91 9.88 -23.10
CA GLN A 304 -18.34 9.86 -22.81
C GLN A 304 -18.75 10.97 -21.84
N TYR A 305 -17.90 11.34 -20.88
CA TYR A 305 -18.18 12.43 -19.96
C TYR A 305 -18.04 13.81 -20.60
N ALA A 306 -17.20 13.96 -21.61
CA ALA A 306 -17.08 15.24 -22.34
C ALA A 306 -18.39 15.73 -22.94
N GLN A 307 -19.28 14.80 -23.27
CA GLN A 307 -20.60 15.16 -23.84
C GLN A 307 -21.54 15.77 -22.81
N HIS A 308 -21.27 15.56 -21.53
CA HIS A 308 -22.08 16.08 -20.42
C HIS A 308 -21.57 17.39 -19.83
N LEU A 309 -20.37 17.83 -20.25
CA LEU A 309 -19.86 19.12 -19.80
C LEU A 309 -20.67 20.28 -20.43
N SER A 310 -20.90 21.30 -19.64
CA SER A 310 -21.49 22.52 -20.16
C SER A 310 -20.62 23.07 -21.31
N PRO A 311 -21.20 23.69 -22.34
CA PRO A 311 -20.42 24.30 -23.42
C PRO A 311 -19.34 25.28 -22.92
N PHE A 312 -19.60 25.94 -21.79
CA PHE A 312 -18.64 26.83 -21.14
C PHE A 312 -17.46 26.05 -20.55
N ALA A 313 -17.72 24.94 -19.84
CA ALA A 313 -16.69 24.09 -19.30
C ALA A 313 -15.82 23.46 -20.40
N GLN A 314 -16.42 23.08 -21.52
CA GLN A 314 -15.71 22.58 -22.70
C GLN A 314 -14.79 23.63 -23.33
N GLN A 315 -15.19 24.91 -23.31
CA GLN A 315 -14.42 26.01 -23.95
C GLN A 315 -13.31 26.55 -23.03
N THR A 316 -13.57 26.65 -21.73
CA THR A 316 -12.69 27.40 -20.81
C THR A 316 -11.59 26.56 -20.17
N THR A 317 -11.74 25.24 -20.10
CA THR A 317 -10.83 24.40 -19.34
C THR A 317 -10.10 23.35 -20.16
N GLY A 318 -10.18 23.41 -21.49
CA GLY A 318 -9.46 22.50 -22.35
C GLY A 318 -9.70 21.02 -22.06
N LYS A 319 -10.87 20.68 -21.53
CA LYS A 319 -11.37 19.32 -21.34
C LYS A 319 -10.71 18.48 -20.23
N ASN A 320 -9.76 18.98 -19.46
CA ASN A 320 -9.15 18.24 -18.37
C ASN A 320 -9.20 19.02 -17.09
N TYR A 321 -10.04 18.52 -16.20
CA TYR A 321 -10.03 18.93 -14.82
C TYR A 321 -9.07 17.99 -14.09
N GLY A 322 -7.97 18.54 -13.70
CA GLY A 322 -6.92 17.77 -13.08
C GLY A 322 -7.19 17.46 -11.64
N LEU A 323 -6.18 16.91 -11.07
CA LEU A 323 -6.01 16.64 -9.67
C LEU A 323 -5.01 17.66 -9.12
N SER A 324 -5.25 18.19 -7.93
CA SER A 324 -4.23 18.86 -7.12
C SER A 324 -3.90 18.03 -5.91
N ILE A 325 -2.64 17.92 -5.58
CA ILE A 325 -2.17 17.43 -4.30
C ILE A 325 -1.79 18.66 -3.46
N ASP A 326 -2.59 18.90 -2.45
CA ASP A 326 -2.51 20.10 -1.62
C ASP A 326 -1.51 19.93 -0.48
N HIS A 327 -1.44 18.70 0.06
CA HIS A 327 -0.73 18.43 1.28
C HIS A 327 -0.22 16.98 1.28
N ILE A 328 0.99 16.80 1.77
CA ILE A 328 1.61 15.50 1.95
C ILE A 328 2.29 15.47 3.32
N GLY A 329 1.96 14.48 4.12
CA GLY A 329 2.56 14.27 5.44
C GLY A 329 2.98 12.83 5.65
N ILE A 330 3.95 12.64 6.53
CA ILE A 330 4.33 11.33 7.05
C ILE A 330 3.79 11.19 8.47
N SER A 331 3.07 10.11 8.74
CA SER A 331 2.65 9.75 10.08
C SER A 331 3.38 8.53 10.59
N GLU A 332 3.51 8.47 11.90
CA GLU A 332 4.09 7.35 12.63
C GLU A 332 3.19 6.97 13.80
N LEU A 333 3.40 5.78 14.37
CA LEU A 333 2.81 5.41 15.65
C LEU A 333 3.62 6.04 16.77
N VAL A 334 3.05 7.03 17.42
CA VAL A 334 3.67 7.79 18.50
C VAL A 334 3.10 7.31 19.83
N LYS A 335 3.98 7.14 20.83
CA LYS A 335 3.54 6.81 22.16
C LYS A 335 2.85 8.01 22.81
N VAL A 336 1.61 7.80 23.23
CA VAL A 336 0.81 8.81 23.95
C VAL A 336 1.14 8.71 25.43
N GLU A 337 1.55 9.82 26.03
CA GLU A 337 1.71 9.86 27.48
C GLU A 337 0.32 9.83 28.14
N ALA A 338 0.16 8.95 29.13
CA ALA A 338 -1.05 8.97 29.94
C ALA A 338 -1.20 10.35 30.59
N PRO A 339 -2.41 10.92 30.64
CA PRO A 339 -2.62 12.17 31.35
C PRO A 339 -2.11 12.02 32.78
N ALA A 340 -1.29 12.96 33.23
CA ALA A 340 -0.81 13.00 34.59
C ALA A 340 -2.02 13.08 35.54
N GLU A 341 -2.13 12.11 36.47
CA GLU A 341 -3.20 12.08 37.47
C GLU A 341 -3.12 13.28 38.45
#